data_6aaadc56d736982ce8e1852ca94f8b85
#
_entry.id   6aaadc56d736982ce8e1852ca94f8b85
#
_cell.length_a   1.000
_cell.length_b   1.000
_cell.length_c   1.000
_cell.angle_alpha   90.00
_cell.angle_beta   90.00
_cell.angle_gamma   90.00
#
_symmetry.space_group_name_H-M   'P 1'
#
loop_
_entity.id
_entity.type
_entity.pdbx_description
1 polymer ?
#
loop_
_entity_poly.entity_id
_entity_poly.type
_entity_poly.pdbx_seq_one_letter_code
_entity_poly.pdbx_strand_id
1 'polypeptide(L)'
;MRTISTDIPARLDRLPWSRWHWMVVIGLGSVWILDGLEVTVVGSVASRLSEPGSGIDITAAEVSGVAAAMYVTGACTGALFFGWLTDRFGRKTLFLITLAVYLIATALTAVSFSMWWFILFRFFTGFGIGGEYAAINSAIDELIPRKYRGRIDIVINGTYWLGAVGGALLSIVALNTDWFAPNIGWRLTFALGAVFGLIILVVRRHVPESPRWMFIHEREDGADRIVADIEKQVRTDTGAELEDVSEQRIEIEQRRTISFREIAAVMVRHYPRRSALGLALFVGQAFLYNAITFNYALILAKSFDVPDDRVGYYFAVICFGNFLGPLLLGRLFDTVGRKPMIAGCYLGSAVLLFGTAWLFAAGQLSAVTLTACWTVVLFVASCGASAAYLTVSEIFPMETRAMAIAFFYAIGTFAGGVAGPLVFSKLSADGDPGKTALAFAIGAATMFAAGLVELAYGVRAEGRSLEDIATPLSATSKSSVT
;
A
#
# COMPACT_ATOMS: atom_id res chain seq x y z
N MET A 1 -8.25 34.57 6.10
CA MET A 1 -7.53 33.65 5.18
C MET A 1 -6.85 34.52 4.15
N ARG A 2 -5.59 34.24 3.82
CA ARG A 2 -4.83 35.01 2.84
C ARG A 2 -4.83 34.27 1.51
N THR A 3 -5.16 34.93 0.42
CA THR A 3 -5.03 34.38 -0.92
C THR A 3 -3.60 34.58 -1.40
N ILE A 4 -2.97 33.53 -1.90
CA ILE A 4 -1.64 33.55 -2.49
C ILE A 4 -1.66 33.01 -3.91
N SER A 5 -0.73 33.49 -4.72
CA SER A 5 -0.50 33.01 -6.09
C SER A 5 0.84 32.28 -6.12
N THR A 6 0.85 31.02 -6.60
CA THR A 6 2.05 30.17 -6.62
C THR A 6 2.20 29.41 -7.94
N ASP A 7 3.44 29.22 -8.38
CA ASP A 7 3.85 28.39 -9.52
C ASP A 7 4.50 27.06 -9.13
N ILE A 8 4.59 26.78 -7.83
CA ILE A 8 5.25 25.58 -7.26
C ILE A 8 4.79 24.27 -7.93
N PRO A 9 3.47 24.01 -8.13
CA PRO A 9 3.02 22.81 -8.81
C PRO A 9 3.59 22.66 -10.23
N ALA A 10 3.56 23.73 -11.00
CA ALA A 10 4.08 23.73 -12.36
C ALA A 10 5.61 23.53 -12.41
N ARG A 11 6.34 24.15 -11.46
CA ARG A 11 7.79 23.99 -11.31
C ARG A 11 8.19 22.56 -11.00
N LEU A 12 7.45 21.85 -10.14
CA LEU A 12 7.69 20.44 -9.84
C LEU A 12 7.32 19.54 -11.03
N ASP A 13 6.22 19.80 -11.71
CA ASP A 13 5.72 18.97 -12.81
C ASP A 13 6.55 19.08 -14.10
N ARG A 14 7.32 20.18 -14.31
CA ARG A 14 8.23 20.35 -15.47
C ARG A 14 9.57 19.63 -15.33
N LEU A 15 9.92 19.13 -14.12
CA LEU A 15 11.24 18.57 -13.87
C LEU A 15 11.53 17.33 -14.73
N PRO A 16 12.69 17.24 -15.38
CA PRO A 16 13.15 16.02 -16.01
C PRO A 16 13.59 15.01 -14.94
N TRP A 17 13.55 13.72 -15.29
CA TRP A 17 13.98 12.66 -14.37
C TRP A 17 15.47 12.76 -14.05
N SER A 18 15.84 12.69 -12.76
CA SER A 18 17.20 12.90 -12.26
C SER A 18 17.56 11.95 -11.12
N ARG A 19 18.79 12.01 -10.61
CA ARG A 19 19.23 11.26 -9.42
C ARG A 19 18.44 11.63 -8.17
N TRP A 20 18.01 12.87 -8.06
CA TRP A 20 17.16 13.33 -6.97
C TRP A 20 15.85 12.54 -6.89
N HIS A 21 15.19 12.28 -8.02
CA HIS A 21 13.97 11.50 -8.07
C HIS A 21 14.23 10.04 -7.64
N TRP A 22 15.37 9.45 -8.02
CA TRP A 22 15.74 8.12 -7.55
C TRP A 22 15.95 8.07 -6.03
N MET A 23 16.52 9.11 -5.42
CA MET A 23 16.64 9.22 -3.96
C MET A 23 15.25 9.20 -3.28
N VAL A 24 14.29 9.93 -3.83
CA VAL A 24 12.89 9.92 -3.35
C VAL A 24 12.27 8.53 -3.49
N VAL A 25 12.40 7.89 -4.66
CA VAL A 25 11.86 6.55 -4.95
C VAL A 25 12.43 5.51 -3.99
N ILE A 26 13.75 5.49 -3.80
CA ILE A 26 14.42 4.54 -2.90
C ILE A 26 14.00 4.82 -1.45
N GLY A 27 13.96 6.09 -1.05
CA GLY A 27 13.56 6.48 0.31
C GLY A 27 12.11 6.09 0.61
N LEU A 28 11.18 6.24 -0.31
CA LEU A 28 9.78 5.89 -0.12
C LEU A 28 9.53 4.38 -0.33
N GLY A 29 10.13 3.78 -1.34
CA GLY A 29 9.96 2.35 -1.65
C GLY A 29 10.56 1.42 -0.60
N SER A 30 11.64 1.84 0.07
CA SER A 30 12.29 1.01 1.11
C SER A 30 11.38 0.65 2.28
N VAL A 31 10.36 1.47 2.56
CA VAL A 31 9.38 1.16 3.61
C VAL A 31 8.40 0.10 3.17
N TRP A 32 7.90 0.18 1.96
CA TRP A 32 7.05 -0.88 1.43
C TRP A 32 7.76 -2.24 1.44
N ILE A 33 9.09 -2.25 1.18
CA ILE A 33 9.90 -3.46 1.32
C ILE A 33 9.91 -3.96 2.76
N LEU A 34 10.11 -3.06 3.73
CA LEU A 34 10.12 -3.42 5.14
C LEU A 34 8.76 -3.96 5.61
N ASP A 35 7.67 -3.32 5.19
CA ASP A 35 6.31 -3.74 5.53
C ASP A 35 6.00 -5.13 4.97
N GLY A 36 6.36 -5.38 3.71
CA GLY A 36 6.20 -6.68 3.08
C GLY A 36 7.00 -7.78 3.77
N LEU A 37 8.22 -7.48 4.18
CA LEU A 37 9.07 -8.40 4.93
C LEU A 37 8.42 -8.76 6.27
N GLU A 38 7.98 -7.76 7.03
CA GLU A 38 7.43 -8.01 8.36
C GLU A 38 6.10 -8.76 8.34
N VAL A 39 5.18 -8.37 7.48
CA VAL A 39 3.88 -9.05 7.36
C VAL A 39 4.05 -10.52 6.99
N THR A 40 5.00 -10.81 6.09
CA THR A 40 5.31 -12.18 5.68
C THR A 40 5.96 -12.98 6.80
N VAL A 41 6.89 -12.39 7.54
CA VAL A 41 7.54 -13.03 8.68
C VAL A 41 6.50 -13.45 9.73
N VAL A 42 5.53 -12.59 10.06
CA VAL A 42 4.48 -12.94 11.04
C VAL A 42 3.70 -14.18 10.63
N GLY A 43 3.31 -14.27 9.36
CA GLY A 43 2.63 -15.46 8.84
C GLY A 43 3.48 -16.74 8.97
N SER A 44 4.79 -16.62 8.74
CA SER A 44 5.73 -17.75 8.78
C SER A 44 6.07 -18.19 10.20
N VAL A 45 6.10 -17.29 11.18
CA VAL A 45 6.45 -17.64 12.58
C VAL A 45 5.27 -18.21 13.39
N ALA A 46 4.06 -18.17 12.87
CA ALA A 46 2.86 -18.54 13.63
C ALA A 46 2.91 -20.00 14.15
N SER A 47 3.34 -20.95 13.31
CA SER A 47 3.54 -22.35 13.72
C SER A 47 4.62 -22.47 14.78
N ARG A 48 5.77 -21.81 14.57
CA ARG A 48 6.89 -21.85 15.52
C ARG A 48 6.54 -21.28 16.90
N LEU A 49 5.78 -20.20 16.95
CA LEU A 49 5.34 -19.59 18.20
C LEU A 49 4.45 -20.50 19.02
N SER A 50 3.70 -21.40 18.39
CA SER A 50 2.81 -22.37 19.05
C SER A 50 3.51 -23.66 19.50
N GLU A 51 4.77 -23.86 19.14
CA GLU A 51 5.54 -25.04 19.54
C GLU A 51 6.11 -24.90 20.96
N PRO A 52 6.24 -26.05 21.71
CA PRO A 52 6.94 -26.06 22.98
C PRO A 52 8.37 -25.51 22.85
N GLY A 53 8.76 -24.63 23.77
CA GLY A 53 10.09 -24.03 23.77
C GLY A 53 10.23 -22.75 22.96
N SER A 54 9.15 -22.20 22.40
CA SER A 54 9.13 -20.89 21.73
C SER A 54 9.44 -19.72 22.66
N GLY A 55 9.28 -19.88 23.96
CA GLY A 55 9.51 -18.86 25.00
C GLY A 55 8.29 -17.97 25.26
N ILE A 56 7.16 -18.23 24.63
CA ILE A 56 5.85 -17.67 24.95
C ILE A 56 4.79 -18.77 24.82
N ASP A 57 3.77 -18.68 25.67
CA ASP A 57 2.64 -19.61 25.64
C ASP A 57 1.52 -18.99 24.80
N ILE A 58 1.45 -19.39 23.52
CA ILE A 58 0.50 -18.88 22.53
C ILE A 58 0.17 -19.98 21.52
N THR A 59 -1.09 -20.09 21.14
CA THR A 59 -1.53 -21.07 20.13
C THR A 59 -1.45 -20.50 18.72
N ALA A 60 -1.33 -21.36 17.70
CA ALA A 60 -1.35 -20.93 16.31
C ALA A 60 -2.65 -20.18 15.96
N ALA A 61 -3.79 -20.57 16.55
CA ALA A 61 -5.06 -19.87 16.36
C ALA A 61 -5.06 -18.44 16.95
N GLU A 62 -4.35 -18.22 18.06
CA GLU A 62 -4.20 -16.90 18.67
C GLU A 62 -3.25 -16.01 17.84
N VAL A 63 -2.19 -16.56 17.27
CA VAL A 63 -1.27 -15.80 16.39
C VAL A 63 -1.97 -15.43 15.09
N SER A 64 -2.55 -16.40 14.39
CA SER A 64 -3.20 -16.17 13.09
C SER A 64 -4.57 -15.50 13.21
N GLY A 65 -5.24 -15.63 14.35
CA GLY A 65 -6.55 -15.03 14.62
C GLY A 65 -6.43 -13.71 15.39
N VAL A 66 -6.18 -13.78 16.69
CA VAL A 66 -6.25 -12.59 17.57
C VAL A 66 -5.15 -11.59 17.28
N ALA A 67 -3.89 -12.03 17.13
CA ALA A 67 -2.78 -11.11 16.87
C ALA A 67 -2.87 -10.50 15.46
N ALA A 68 -3.31 -11.27 14.47
CA ALA A 68 -3.55 -10.75 13.13
C ALA A 68 -4.73 -9.75 13.11
N ALA A 69 -5.83 -10.04 13.81
CA ALA A 69 -6.96 -9.11 13.93
C ALA A 69 -6.57 -7.82 14.66
N MET A 70 -5.75 -7.90 15.70
CA MET A 70 -5.23 -6.72 16.41
C MET A 70 -4.28 -5.90 15.53
N TYR A 71 -3.43 -6.55 14.74
CA TYR A 71 -2.60 -5.87 13.74
C TYR A 71 -3.46 -5.11 12.71
N VAL A 72 -4.46 -5.76 12.12
CA VAL A 72 -5.38 -5.12 11.16
C VAL A 72 -6.15 -3.96 11.80
N THR A 73 -6.63 -4.14 13.04
CA THR A 73 -7.29 -3.07 13.80
C THR A 73 -6.35 -1.90 14.05
N GLY A 74 -5.10 -2.20 14.40
CA GLY A 74 -4.02 -1.20 14.50
C GLY A 74 -3.82 -0.45 13.18
N ALA A 75 -3.69 -1.17 12.07
CA ALA A 75 -3.49 -0.57 10.75
C ALA A 75 -4.65 0.35 10.33
N CYS A 76 -5.90 -0.08 10.54
CA CYS A 76 -7.08 0.73 10.24
C CYS A 76 -7.15 2.00 11.11
N THR A 77 -6.98 1.85 12.43
CA THR A 77 -7.02 2.97 13.37
C THR A 77 -5.84 3.91 13.18
N GLY A 78 -4.64 3.37 12.94
CA GLY A 78 -3.43 4.13 12.63
C GLY A 78 -3.55 4.92 11.34
N ALA A 79 -4.10 4.32 10.28
CA ALA A 79 -4.35 5.02 9.02
C ALA A 79 -5.25 6.25 9.23
N LEU A 80 -6.38 6.09 9.92
CA LEU A 80 -7.31 7.20 10.18
C LEU A 80 -6.68 8.29 11.08
N PHE A 81 -5.99 7.88 12.14
CA PHE A 81 -5.38 8.81 13.09
C PHE A 81 -4.22 9.58 12.46
N PHE A 82 -3.27 8.88 11.86
CA PHE A 82 -2.10 9.52 11.25
C PHE A 82 -2.42 10.16 9.91
N GLY A 83 -3.40 9.66 9.16
CA GLY A 83 -3.88 10.30 7.93
C GLY A 83 -4.36 11.73 8.21
N TRP A 84 -5.16 11.91 9.26
CA TRP A 84 -5.60 13.23 9.71
C TRP A 84 -4.43 14.10 10.19
N LEU A 85 -3.51 13.54 10.95
CA LEU A 85 -2.34 14.27 11.42
C LEU A 85 -1.39 14.65 10.27
N THR A 86 -1.28 13.81 9.23
CA THR A 86 -0.43 14.06 8.06
C THR A 86 -0.85 15.31 7.30
N ASP A 87 -2.14 15.51 7.10
CA ASP A 87 -2.65 16.71 6.46
C ASP A 87 -2.43 17.97 7.32
N ARG A 88 -2.31 17.82 8.64
CA ARG A 88 -2.12 18.94 9.58
C ARG A 88 -0.66 19.30 9.84
N PHE A 89 0.22 18.31 10.01
CA PHE A 89 1.60 18.51 10.48
C PHE A 89 2.67 18.29 9.40
N GLY A 90 2.27 17.82 8.23
CA GLY A 90 3.15 17.56 7.10
C GLY A 90 3.52 16.10 6.93
N ARG A 91 3.91 15.76 5.70
CA ARG A 91 4.18 14.38 5.30
C ARG A 91 5.45 13.83 5.94
N LYS A 92 6.54 14.62 5.95
CA LYS A 92 7.83 14.21 6.50
C LYS A 92 7.77 13.95 8.01
N THR A 93 7.15 14.84 8.76
CA THR A 93 7.08 14.74 10.22
C THR A 93 6.31 13.51 10.66
N LEU A 94 5.11 13.32 10.11
CA LEU A 94 4.27 12.18 10.46
C LEU A 94 4.88 10.86 10.03
N PHE A 95 5.51 10.85 8.89
CA PHE A 95 6.22 9.74 8.38
C PHE A 95 7.35 9.23 9.30
N LEU A 96 8.14 10.15 9.87
CA LEU A 96 9.17 9.77 10.83
C LEU A 96 8.56 9.26 12.15
N ILE A 97 7.43 9.83 12.57
CA ILE A 97 6.72 9.41 13.78
C ILE A 97 6.12 8.01 13.60
N THR A 98 5.42 7.76 12.49
CA THR A 98 4.80 6.46 12.22
C THR A 98 5.83 5.35 12.10
N LEU A 99 6.94 5.61 11.40
CA LEU A 99 8.06 4.69 11.31
C LEU A 99 8.69 4.43 12.69
N ALA A 100 8.86 5.45 13.53
CA ALA A 100 9.38 5.27 14.89
C ALA A 100 8.44 4.41 15.75
N VAL A 101 7.12 4.64 15.69
CA VAL A 101 6.12 3.82 16.39
C VAL A 101 6.20 2.37 15.94
N TYR A 102 6.24 2.15 14.63
CA TYR A 102 6.40 0.85 14.03
C TYR A 102 7.67 0.12 14.50
N LEU A 103 8.84 0.78 14.42
CA LEU A 103 10.12 0.19 14.81
C LEU A 103 10.20 -0.17 16.28
N ILE A 104 9.72 0.71 17.16
CA ILE A 104 9.65 0.46 18.60
C ILE A 104 8.74 -0.75 18.88
N ALA A 105 7.58 -0.81 18.22
CA ALA A 105 6.64 -1.92 18.39
C ALA A 105 7.23 -3.25 17.90
N THR A 106 7.91 -3.24 16.75
CA THR A 106 8.57 -4.43 16.19
C THR A 106 9.73 -4.92 17.10
N ALA A 107 10.55 -4.01 17.60
CA ALA A 107 11.62 -4.33 18.56
C ALA A 107 11.04 -4.93 19.87
N LEU A 108 9.94 -4.35 20.37
CA LEU A 108 9.27 -4.86 21.57
C LEU A 108 8.53 -6.18 21.30
N THR A 109 8.11 -6.46 20.06
CA THR A 109 7.64 -7.79 19.66
C THR A 109 8.75 -8.83 19.72
N ALA A 110 9.98 -8.50 19.30
CA ALA A 110 11.12 -9.41 19.38
C ALA A 110 11.44 -9.88 20.80
N VAL A 111 11.18 -9.05 21.81
CA VAL A 111 11.43 -9.37 23.24
C VAL A 111 10.16 -9.83 23.97
N SER A 112 9.12 -10.25 23.27
CA SER A 112 7.87 -10.73 23.89
C SER A 112 8.13 -11.91 24.84
N PHE A 113 7.52 -11.86 26.01
CA PHE A 113 7.58 -12.88 27.05
C PHE A 113 6.20 -13.46 27.41
N SER A 114 5.12 -12.91 26.81
CA SER A 114 3.76 -13.38 26.99
C SER A 114 2.92 -13.14 25.75
N MET A 115 1.82 -13.89 25.60
CA MET A 115 0.83 -13.72 24.54
C MET A 115 0.29 -12.27 24.48
N TRP A 116 -0.12 -11.72 25.63
CA TRP A 116 -0.69 -10.37 25.69
C TRP A 116 0.30 -9.27 25.29
N TRP A 117 1.58 -9.43 25.63
CA TRP A 117 2.64 -8.55 25.18
C TRP A 117 2.80 -8.62 23.66
N PHE A 118 2.85 -9.83 23.09
CA PHE A 118 2.95 -10.03 21.66
C PHE A 118 1.77 -9.38 20.92
N ILE A 119 0.52 -9.65 21.36
CA ILE A 119 -0.70 -9.11 20.76
C ILE A 119 -0.73 -7.57 20.83
N LEU A 120 -0.37 -7.00 21.99
CA LEU A 120 -0.33 -5.55 22.17
C LEU A 120 0.61 -4.87 21.17
N PHE A 121 1.82 -5.41 21.02
CA PHE A 121 2.79 -4.80 20.09
C PHE A 121 2.46 -5.11 18.63
N ARG A 122 1.73 -6.16 18.31
CA ARG A 122 1.13 -6.35 16.99
C ARG A 122 0.15 -5.24 16.62
N PHE A 123 -0.68 -4.79 17.59
CA PHE A 123 -1.53 -3.62 17.37
C PHE A 123 -0.72 -2.37 17.06
N PHE A 124 0.31 -2.04 17.84
CA PHE A 124 1.13 -0.84 17.61
C PHE A 124 1.98 -0.93 16.34
N THR A 125 2.44 -2.11 15.95
CA THR A 125 3.08 -2.33 14.65
C THR A 125 2.12 -1.98 13.52
N GLY A 126 0.91 -2.54 13.53
CA GLY A 126 -0.12 -2.19 12.57
C GLY A 126 -0.47 -0.70 12.59
N PHE A 127 -0.58 -0.10 13.78
CA PHE A 127 -0.89 1.32 13.97
C PHE A 127 0.15 2.25 13.30
N GLY A 128 1.43 1.92 13.42
CA GLY A 128 2.51 2.62 12.72
C GLY A 128 2.42 2.46 11.20
N ILE A 129 2.36 1.21 10.72
CA ILE A 129 2.31 0.88 9.28
C ILE A 129 1.10 1.52 8.59
N GLY A 130 -0.10 1.41 9.19
CA GLY A 130 -1.31 2.00 8.59
C GLY A 130 -1.18 3.50 8.37
N GLY A 131 -0.55 4.21 9.31
CA GLY A 131 -0.29 5.65 9.19
C GLY A 131 0.70 6.02 8.08
N GLU A 132 1.65 5.15 7.78
CA GLU A 132 2.65 5.39 6.75
C GLU A 132 2.07 5.42 5.34
N TYR A 133 1.11 4.56 5.03
CA TYR A 133 0.55 4.44 3.67
C TYR A 133 -0.02 5.76 3.14
N ALA A 134 -0.76 6.49 3.97
CA ALA A 134 -1.31 7.78 3.58
C ALA A 134 -0.20 8.84 3.34
N ALA A 135 0.82 8.87 4.20
CA ALA A 135 1.93 9.81 4.08
C ALA A 135 2.81 9.53 2.86
N ILE A 136 3.11 8.24 2.58
CA ILE A 136 3.94 7.83 1.44
C ILE A 136 3.26 8.16 0.12
N ASN A 137 2.03 7.68 -0.09
CA ASN A 137 1.36 7.86 -1.37
C ASN A 137 1.09 9.35 -1.65
N SER A 138 0.73 10.13 -0.61
CA SER A 138 0.65 11.58 -0.75
C SER A 138 1.98 12.21 -1.16
N ALA A 139 3.10 11.78 -0.56
CA ALA A 139 4.43 12.32 -0.86
C ALA A 139 4.88 11.95 -2.29
N ILE A 140 4.60 10.73 -2.77
CA ILE A 140 4.89 10.32 -4.15
C ILE A 140 4.22 11.27 -5.12
N ASP A 141 2.92 11.49 -4.97
CA ASP A 141 2.15 12.31 -5.90
C ASP A 141 2.56 13.78 -5.87
N GLU A 142 2.99 14.26 -4.73
CA GLU A 142 3.39 15.66 -4.55
C GLU A 142 4.82 15.97 -5.02
N LEU A 143 5.71 14.98 -5.04
CA LEU A 143 7.13 15.16 -5.39
C LEU A 143 7.49 14.61 -6.78
N ILE A 144 6.73 13.67 -7.33
CA ILE A 144 7.03 13.05 -8.63
C ILE A 144 6.32 13.81 -9.74
N PRO A 145 7.05 14.19 -10.82
CA PRO A 145 6.46 14.88 -11.96
C PRO A 145 5.33 14.09 -12.63
N ARG A 146 4.29 14.79 -13.06
CA ARG A 146 3.07 14.21 -13.67
C ARG A 146 3.33 13.15 -14.75
N LYS A 147 4.40 13.32 -15.52
CA LYS A 147 4.79 12.41 -16.61
C LYS A 147 5.17 11.00 -16.14
N TYR A 148 5.68 10.87 -14.92
CA TYR A 148 6.23 9.60 -14.38
C TYR A 148 5.42 9.08 -13.19
N ARG A 149 4.47 9.85 -12.67
CA ARG A 149 3.77 9.63 -11.40
C ARG A 149 3.14 8.25 -11.32
N GLY A 150 2.36 7.85 -12.32
CA GLY A 150 1.69 6.57 -12.30
C GLY A 150 2.64 5.38 -12.28
N ARG A 151 3.62 5.38 -13.17
CA ARG A 151 4.65 4.33 -13.20
C ARG A 151 5.37 4.22 -11.85
N ILE A 152 5.77 5.34 -11.28
CA ILE A 152 6.57 5.37 -10.06
C ILE A 152 5.73 4.93 -8.86
N ASP A 153 4.50 5.42 -8.74
CA ASP A 153 3.59 5.04 -7.66
C ASP A 153 3.30 3.53 -7.69
N ILE A 154 2.95 2.98 -8.84
CA ILE A 154 2.70 1.55 -9.05
C ILE A 154 3.92 0.70 -8.66
N VAL A 155 5.12 1.11 -9.07
CA VAL A 155 6.36 0.38 -8.75
C VAL A 155 6.71 0.48 -7.28
N ILE A 156 6.61 1.66 -6.66
CA ILE A 156 6.88 1.85 -5.23
C ILE A 156 5.95 0.97 -4.39
N ASN A 157 4.64 1.01 -4.63
CA ASN A 157 3.69 0.14 -3.93
C ASN A 157 3.98 -1.35 -4.18
N GLY A 158 4.39 -1.71 -5.39
CA GLY A 158 4.78 -3.08 -5.76
C GLY A 158 6.04 -3.59 -5.03
N THR A 159 6.91 -2.72 -4.52
CA THR A 159 8.11 -3.13 -3.75
C THR A 159 7.77 -3.84 -2.44
N TYR A 160 6.54 -3.72 -1.92
CA TYR A 160 6.02 -4.54 -0.83
C TYR A 160 6.26 -6.03 -1.06
N TRP A 161 6.01 -6.50 -2.27
CA TRP A 161 6.16 -7.93 -2.61
C TRP A 161 7.62 -8.37 -2.69
N LEU A 162 8.54 -7.46 -3.00
CA LEU A 162 9.97 -7.75 -2.88
C LEU A 162 10.37 -7.97 -1.42
N GLY A 163 9.81 -7.17 -0.53
CA GLY A 163 9.94 -7.37 0.91
C GLY A 163 9.35 -8.70 1.38
N ALA A 164 8.18 -9.08 0.86
CA ALA A 164 7.55 -10.36 1.16
C ALA A 164 8.41 -11.56 0.74
N VAL A 165 9.06 -11.51 -0.43
CA VAL A 165 10.05 -12.52 -0.84
C VAL A 165 11.20 -12.57 0.17
N GLY A 166 11.74 -11.41 0.56
CA GLY A 166 12.81 -11.32 1.57
C GLY A 166 12.38 -11.91 2.91
N GLY A 167 11.16 -11.63 3.37
CA GLY A 167 10.59 -12.18 4.59
C GLY A 167 10.43 -13.70 4.55
N ALA A 168 9.94 -14.23 3.43
CA ALA A 168 9.84 -15.69 3.24
C ALA A 168 11.21 -16.37 3.29
N LEU A 169 12.22 -15.83 2.59
CA LEU A 169 13.58 -16.38 2.62
C LEU A 169 14.23 -16.25 4.00
N LEU A 170 14.06 -15.11 4.67
CA LEU A 170 14.55 -14.91 6.03
C LEU A 170 13.94 -15.92 7.00
N SER A 171 12.65 -16.21 6.87
CA SER A 171 11.96 -17.17 7.72
C SER A 171 12.51 -18.59 7.56
N ILE A 172 12.83 -19.04 6.35
CA ILE A 172 13.45 -20.35 6.10
C ILE A 172 14.75 -20.50 6.89
N VAL A 173 15.59 -19.46 6.90
CA VAL A 173 16.87 -19.47 7.61
C VAL A 173 16.68 -19.34 9.12
N ALA A 174 15.91 -18.35 9.56
CA ALA A 174 15.78 -18.00 10.98
C ALA A 174 14.97 -19.01 11.79
N LEU A 175 14.03 -19.72 11.16
CA LEU A 175 13.23 -20.74 11.83
C LEU A 175 13.86 -22.15 11.78
N ASN A 176 15.01 -22.31 11.16
CA ASN A 176 15.73 -23.58 11.13
C ASN A 176 16.29 -23.89 12.54
N THR A 177 15.83 -24.99 13.13
CA THR A 177 16.21 -25.42 14.48
C THR A 177 17.60 -25.99 14.59
N ASP A 178 18.21 -26.37 13.47
CA ASP A 178 19.61 -26.82 13.45
C ASP A 178 20.58 -25.63 13.67
N TRP A 179 20.14 -24.42 13.34
CA TRP A 179 20.97 -23.22 13.43
C TRP A 179 20.60 -22.34 14.63
N PHE A 180 19.33 -22.29 14.99
CA PHE A 180 18.84 -21.42 16.05
C PHE A 180 17.93 -22.17 17.01
N ALA A 181 18.06 -21.92 18.32
CA ALA A 181 17.14 -22.45 19.30
C ALA A 181 15.70 -21.98 19.03
N PRO A 182 14.68 -22.80 19.34
CA PRO A 182 13.27 -22.51 19.02
C PRO A 182 12.76 -21.15 19.52
N ASN A 183 13.29 -20.67 20.65
CA ASN A 183 12.96 -19.37 21.25
C ASN A 183 13.75 -18.19 20.70
N ILE A 184 14.78 -18.42 19.87
CA ILE A 184 15.67 -17.37 19.36
C ILE A 184 15.32 -17.03 17.90
N GLY A 185 15.10 -18.04 17.05
CA GLY A 185 14.96 -17.85 15.62
C GLY A 185 13.88 -16.86 15.24
N TRP A 186 12.69 -17.00 15.74
CA TRP A 186 11.57 -16.07 15.47
C TRP A 186 11.83 -14.64 16.01
N ARG A 187 12.53 -14.51 17.15
CA ARG A 187 12.92 -13.21 17.71
C ARG A 187 13.90 -12.46 16.82
N LEU A 188 14.84 -13.20 16.21
CA LEU A 188 15.81 -12.66 15.27
C LEU A 188 15.12 -12.08 14.02
N THR A 189 14.04 -12.69 13.53
CA THR A 189 13.32 -12.14 12.37
C THR A 189 12.77 -10.74 12.65
N PHE A 190 12.15 -10.53 13.82
CA PHE A 190 11.66 -9.21 14.23
C PHE A 190 12.80 -8.24 14.55
N ALA A 191 13.85 -8.70 15.23
CA ALA A 191 15.00 -7.85 15.53
C ALA A 191 15.71 -7.34 14.25
N LEU A 192 15.86 -8.20 13.24
CA LEU A 192 16.41 -7.80 11.95
C LEU A 192 15.47 -6.82 11.22
N GLY A 193 14.16 -7.02 11.27
CA GLY A 193 13.18 -6.05 10.77
C GLY A 193 13.36 -4.67 11.41
N ALA A 194 13.52 -4.62 12.74
CA ALA A 194 13.78 -3.35 13.44
C ALA A 194 15.12 -2.71 13.03
N VAL A 195 16.19 -3.50 12.82
CA VAL A 195 17.48 -3.00 12.35
C VAL A 195 17.37 -2.42 10.92
N PHE A 196 16.71 -3.13 10.00
CA PHE A 196 16.47 -2.61 8.65
C PHE A 196 15.66 -1.31 8.68
N GLY A 197 14.67 -1.22 9.55
CA GLY A 197 13.89 -0.01 9.71
C GLY A 197 14.69 1.16 10.27
N LEU A 198 15.67 0.95 11.16
CA LEU A 198 16.60 2.00 11.58
C LEU A 198 17.43 2.55 10.42
N ILE A 199 17.88 1.68 9.52
CA ILE A 199 18.60 2.10 8.30
C ILE A 199 17.69 2.97 7.44
N ILE A 200 16.43 2.55 7.25
CA ILE A 200 15.43 3.31 6.50
C ILE A 200 15.16 4.67 7.15
N LEU A 201 15.05 4.74 8.48
CA LEU A 201 14.86 5.98 9.21
C LEU A 201 16.00 6.98 8.92
N VAL A 202 17.26 6.51 8.85
CA VAL A 202 18.42 7.33 8.50
C VAL A 202 18.36 7.81 7.05
N VAL A 203 18.02 6.93 6.10
CA VAL A 203 17.89 7.29 4.67
C VAL A 203 16.81 8.35 4.48
N ARG A 204 15.71 8.21 5.16
CA ARG A 204 14.52 9.05 5.00
C ARG A 204 14.61 10.46 5.49
N ARG A 205 15.45 10.74 6.47
CA ARG A 205 15.66 12.13 6.94
C ARG A 205 16.05 13.08 5.80
N HIS A 206 16.56 12.54 4.68
CA HIS A 206 16.97 13.30 3.50
C HIS A 206 15.82 13.63 2.54
N VAL A 207 14.66 12.94 2.63
CA VAL A 207 13.49 13.29 1.82
C VAL A 207 12.92 14.61 2.34
N PRO A 208 12.73 15.63 1.49
CA PRO A 208 12.20 16.93 1.91
C PRO A 208 10.72 16.84 2.30
N GLU A 209 10.23 17.87 3.01
CA GLU A 209 8.78 18.07 3.19
C GLU A 209 8.15 18.45 1.84
N SER A 210 6.87 18.17 1.70
CA SER A 210 6.13 18.52 0.48
C SER A 210 6.02 20.04 0.31
N PRO A 211 6.58 20.61 -0.78
CA PRO A 211 6.41 22.03 -1.06
C PRO A 211 4.94 22.42 -1.31
N ARG A 212 4.15 21.49 -1.90
CA ARG A 212 2.72 21.70 -2.13
C ARG A 212 1.94 21.82 -0.82
N TRP A 213 2.27 21.03 0.17
CA TRP A 213 1.69 21.14 1.51
C TRP A 213 2.14 22.44 2.20
N MET A 214 3.41 22.79 2.07
CA MET A 214 3.98 23.97 2.77
C MET A 214 3.33 25.29 2.33
N PHE A 215 3.05 25.48 1.06
CA PHE A 215 2.45 26.75 0.62
C PHE A 215 0.99 26.90 1.06
N ILE A 216 0.24 25.80 1.23
CA ILE A 216 -1.10 25.84 1.83
C ILE A 216 -1.05 26.26 3.30
N HIS A 217 0.01 25.87 4.01
CA HIS A 217 0.16 26.04 5.47
C HIS A 217 1.03 27.25 5.86
N GLU A 218 0.99 28.33 5.12
CA GLU A 218 1.67 29.60 5.43
C GLU A 218 3.22 29.48 5.55
N ARG A 219 3.84 28.54 4.81
CA ARG A 219 5.30 28.29 4.78
C ARG A 219 5.89 28.52 3.38
N GLU A 220 5.48 29.58 2.73
CA GLU A 220 5.80 29.91 1.33
C GLU A 220 7.31 29.97 1.08
N ASP A 221 8.05 30.74 1.88
CA ASP A 221 9.52 30.90 1.74
C ASP A 221 10.26 29.56 1.89
N GLY A 222 9.73 28.67 2.71
CA GLY A 222 10.27 27.31 2.85
C GLY A 222 10.01 26.45 1.64
N ALA A 223 8.81 26.53 1.08
CA ALA A 223 8.41 25.80 -0.12
C ALA A 223 9.24 26.26 -1.33
N ASP A 224 9.37 27.56 -1.55
CA ASP A 224 10.18 28.10 -2.64
C ASP A 224 11.65 27.71 -2.54
N ARG A 225 12.24 27.74 -1.33
CA ARG A 225 13.62 27.29 -1.11
C ARG A 225 13.81 25.84 -1.48
N ILE A 226 12.92 24.95 -1.01
CA ILE A 226 13.00 23.52 -1.32
C ILE A 226 12.89 23.30 -2.83
N VAL A 227 11.95 23.96 -3.52
CA VAL A 227 11.80 23.81 -4.98
C VAL A 227 13.03 24.34 -5.72
N ALA A 228 13.59 25.49 -5.30
CA ALA A 228 14.80 26.03 -5.88
C ALA A 228 16.02 25.10 -5.71
N ASP A 229 16.14 24.47 -4.52
CA ASP A 229 17.20 23.47 -4.26
C ASP A 229 17.02 22.22 -5.15
N ILE A 230 15.79 21.72 -5.29
CA ILE A 230 15.47 20.62 -6.18
C ILE A 230 15.82 20.97 -7.63
N GLU A 231 15.38 22.13 -8.12
CA GLU A 231 15.67 22.60 -9.49
C GLU A 231 17.17 22.71 -9.74
N LYS A 232 17.93 23.26 -8.77
CA LYS A 232 19.39 23.36 -8.83
C LYS A 232 20.04 21.98 -8.94
N GLN A 233 19.60 21.03 -8.12
CA GLN A 233 20.13 19.67 -8.13
C GLN A 233 19.79 18.96 -9.44
N VAL A 234 18.55 19.09 -9.92
CA VAL A 234 18.11 18.49 -11.21
C VAL A 234 18.90 19.07 -12.38
N ARG A 235 19.12 20.39 -12.42
CA ARG A 235 19.98 21.03 -13.45
C ARG A 235 21.41 20.50 -13.40
N THR A 236 21.97 20.36 -12.20
CA THR A 236 23.33 19.82 -12.03
C THR A 236 23.43 18.36 -12.50
N ASP A 237 22.41 17.55 -12.21
CA ASP A 237 22.37 16.13 -12.56
C ASP A 237 22.16 15.87 -14.04
N THR A 238 21.36 16.71 -14.71
CA THR A 238 20.87 16.45 -16.08
C THR A 238 21.47 17.38 -17.12
N GLY A 239 22.00 18.54 -16.71
CA GLY A 239 22.42 19.60 -17.65
C GLY A 239 21.25 20.26 -18.40
N ALA A 240 20.00 19.95 -18.07
CA ALA A 240 18.84 20.44 -18.79
C ALA A 240 18.49 21.88 -18.38
N GLU A 241 18.16 22.70 -19.36
CA GLU A 241 17.47 23.97 -19.13
C GLU A 241 16.00 23.68 -18.77
N LEU A 242 15.51 24.32 -17.70
CA LEU A 242 14.12 24.16 -17.27
C LEU A 242 13.25 25.22 -17.96
N GLU A 243 12.14 24.78 -18.55
CA GLU A 243 11.14 25.64 -19.15
C GLU A 243 10.64 26.71 -18.17
N ASP A 244 10.39 27.94 -18.63
CA ASP A 244 9.77 28.96 -17.80
C ASP A 244 8.27 28.67 -17.64
N VAL A 245 7.81 28.56 -16.39
CA VAL A 245 6.41 28.32 -16.01
C VAL A 245 5.86 29.40 -15.08
N SER A 246 6.54 30.56 -15.03
CA SER A 246 6.14 31.68 -14.16
C SER A 246 4.73 32.20 -14.41
N GLU A 247 4.17 31.97 -15.60
CA GLU A 247 2.79 32.32 -15.95
C GLU A 247 1.76 31.25 -15.50
N GLN A 248 2.20 30.01 -15.19
CA GLN A 248 1.32 28.91 -14.78
C GLN A 248 1.06 28.95 -13.28
N ARG A 249 0.45 30.05 -12.82
CA ARG A 249 0.15 30.26 -11.40
C ARG A 249 -1.26 29.82 -11.07
N ILE A 250 -1.40 29.27 -9.85
CA ILE A 250 -2.70 28.98 -9.24
C ILE A 250 -2.91 29.91 -8.04
N GLU A 251 -4.14 30.35 -7.83
CA GLU A 251 -4.54 31.14 -6.67
C GLU A 251 -5.24 30.23 -5.66
N ILE A 252 -4.76 30.23 -4.44
CA ILE A 252 -5.33 29.44 -3.33
C ILE A 252 -5.47 30.28 -2.08
N GLU A 253 -6.49 29.97 -1.27
CA GLU A 253 -6.62 30.48 0.08
C GLU A 253 -5.85 29.59 1.05
N GLN A 254 -4.97 30.17 1.86
CA GLN A 254 -4.25 29.43 2.87
C GLN A 254 -5.17 29.02 4.01
N ARG A 255 -5.11 27.72 4.38
CA ARG A 255 -5.91 27.14 5.45
C ARG A 255 -5.01 26.31 6.36
N ARG A 256 -5.13 26.49 7.67
CA ARG A 256 -4.32 25.75 8.65
C ARG A 256 -4.83 24.35 8.93
N THR A 257 -6.14 24.12 8.88
CA THR A 257 -6.75 22.82 9.21
C THR A 257 -8.13 22.68 8.53
N ILE A 258 -8.46 21.45 8.17
CA ILE A 258 -9.79 21.05 7.70
C ILE A 258 -10.39 20.09 8.74
N SER A 259 -11.66 20.26 9.08
CA SER A 259 -12.33 19.40 10.05
C SER A 259 -12.73 18.06 9.44
N PHE A 260 -12.80 16.99 10.25
CA PHE A 260 -13.31 15.68 9.79
C PHE A 260 -14.68 15.75 9.12
N ARG A 261 -15.58 16.63 9.64
CA ARG A 261 -16.92 16.81 9.05
C ARG A 261 -16.84 17.40 7.65
N GLU A 262 -15.93 18.34 7.42
CA GLU A 262 -15.71 18.96 6.12
C GLU A 262 -15.12 17.96 5.13
N ILE A 263 -14.14 17.16 5.55
CA ILE A 263 -13.57 16.08 4.73
C ILE A 263 -14.67 15.08 4.34
N ALA A 264 -15.45 14.61 5.30
CA ALA A 264 -16.56 13.68 5.03
C ALA A 264 -17.61 14.31 4.10
N ALA A 265 -17.93 15.59 4.26
CA ALA A 265 -18.85 16.31 3.38
C ALA A 265 -18.29 16.41 1.95
N VAL A 266 -17.01 16.68 1.79
CA VAL A 266 -16.33 16.71 0.48
C VAL A 266 -16.42 15.33 -0.18
N MET A 267 -16.09 14.26 0.53
CA MET A 267 -16.12 12.90 -0.01
C MET A 267 -17.55 12.47 -0.39
N VAL A 268 -18.54 12.70 0.49
CA VAL A 268 -19.89 12.17 0.29
C VAL A 268 -20.76 13.09 -0.59
N ARG A 269 -20.63 14.41 -0.46
CA ARG A 269 -21.52 15.37 -1.14
C ARG A 269 -20.92 15.96 -2.42
N HIS A 270 -19.62 16.29 -2.42
CA HIS A 270 -18.97 16.89 -3.59
C HIS A 270 -18.42 15.85 -4.57
N TYR A 271 -17.89 14.73 -4.07
CA TYR A 271 -17.27 13.69 -4.89
C TYR A 271 -17.86 12.28 -4.66
N PRO A 272 -19.20 12.08 -4.67
CA PRO A 272 -19.80 10.77 -4.33
C PRO A 272 -19.35 9.65 -5.29
N ARG A 273 -19.23 9.93 -6.60
CA ARG A 273 -18.78 8.94 -7.60
C ARG A 273 -17.32 8.55 -7.39
N ARG A 274 -16.45 9.51 -7.05
CA ARG A 274 -15.03 9.24 -6.75
C ARG A 274 -14.88 8.46 -5.45
N SER A 275 -15.75 8.71 -4.46
CA SER A 275 -15.77 7.95 -3.20
C SER A 275 -16.25 6.52 -3.42
N ALA A 276 -17.29 6.30 -4.22
CA ALA A 276 -17.74 4.97 -4.60
C ALA A 276 -16.64 4.21 -5.36
N LEU A 277 -15.91 4.88 -6.23
CA LEU A 277 -14.77 4.32 -6.95
C LEU A 277 -13.65 3.91 -5.99
N GLY A 278 -13.18 4.81 -5.12
CA GLY A 278 -12.13 4.51 -4.14
C GLY A 278 -12.52 3.34 -3.24
N LEU A 279 -13.75 3.32 -2.73
CA LEU A 279 -14.26 2.22 -1.91
C LEU A 279 -14.24 0.88 -2.67
N ALA A 280 -14.76 0.85 -3.90
CA ALA A 280 -14.81 -0.36 -4.70
C ALA A 280 -13.42 -0.94 -4.99
N LEU A 281 -12.45 -0.07 -5.34
CA LEU A 281 -11.09 -0.48 -5.63
C LEU A 281 -10.41 -1.05 -4.37
N PHE A 282 -10.49 -0.35 -3.23
CA PHE A 282 -9.86 -0.81 -1.99
C PHE A 282 -10.51 -2.09 -1.44
N VAL A 283 -11.83 -2.21 -1.44
CA VAL A 283 -12.52 -3.43 -0.98
C VAL A 283 -12.23 -4.61 -1.90
N GLY A 284 -12.32 -4.42 -3.23
CA GLY A 284 -12.10 -5.48 -4.20
C GLY A 284 -10.70 -6.08 -4.10
N GLN A 285 -9.66 -5.24 -4.07
CA GLN A 285 -8.28 -5.72 -3.95
C GLN A 285 -8.01 -6.34 -2.57
N ALA A 286 -8.46 -5.69 -1.47
CA ALA A 286 -8.18 -6.20 -0.14
C ALA A 286 -8.84 -7.56 0.12
N PHE A 287 -10.06 -7.77 -0.38
CA PHE A 287 -10.74 -9.06 -0.28
C PHE A 287 -9.95 -10.16 -0.98
N LEU A 288 -9.57 -9.95 -2.25
CA LEU A 288 -8.82 -10.94 -3.03
C LEU A 288 -7.47 -11.27 -2.38
N TYR A 289 -6.69 -10.24 -2.05
CA TYR A 289 -5.36 -10.44 -1.50
C TYR A 289 -5.40 -11.16 -0.15
N ASN A 290 -6.20 -10.68 0.78
CA ASN A 290 -6.27 -11.31 2.10
C ASN A 290 -6.87 -12.72 2.04
N ALA A 291 -7.84 -12.94 1.15
CA ALA A 291 -8.41 -14.26 0.93
C ALA A 291 -7.36 -15.28 0.48
N ILE A 292 -6.54 -14.97 -0.51
CA ILE A 292 -5.51 -15.88 -1.01
C ILE A 292 -4.35 -15.97 -0.01
N THR A 293 -3.78 -14.83 0.43
CA THR A 293 -2.56 -14.82 1.24
C THR A 293 -2.70 -15.45 2.61
N PHE A 294 -3.89 -15.40 3.22
CA PHE A 294 -4.13 -16.07 4.51
C PHE A 294 -4.56 -17.53 4.38
N ASN A 295 -5.00 -17.97 3.20
CA ASN A 295 -5.52 -19.33 3.04
C ASN A 295 -4.70 -20.21 2.09
N TYR A 296 -3.67 -19.67 1.41
CA TYR A 296 -2.89 -20.47 0.44
C TYR A 296 -2.27 -21.72 1.08
N ALA A 297 -1.75 -21.61 2.29
CA ALA A 297 -1.16 -22.72 3.02
C ALA A 297 -2.21 -23.80 3.34
N LEU A 298 -3.39 -23.39 3.83
CA LEU A 298 -4.49 -24.29 4.12
C LEU A 298 -4.94 -25.04 2.89
N ILE A 299 -5.07 -24.35 1.74
CA ILE A 299 -5.52 -24.97 0.48
C ILE A 299 -4.46 -25.93 -0.04
N LEU A 300 -3.17 -25.57 -0.02
CA LEU A 300 -2.08 -26.45 -0.45
C LEU A 300 -2.00 -27.71 0.43
N ALA A 301 -2.11 -27.58 1.74
CA ALA A 301 -2.08 -28.70 2.69
C ALA A 301 -3.33 -29.59 2.53
N LYS A 302 -4.55 -29.01 2.49
CA LYS A 302 -5.80 -29.79 2.48
C LYS A 302 -6.15 -30.40 1.15
N SER A 303 -5.84 -29.72 0.03
CA SER A 303 -6.24 -30.18 -1.31
C SER A 303 -5.12 -30.94 -2.05
N PHE A 304 -3.86 -30.78 -1.64
CA PHE A 304 -2.72 -31.35 -2.35
C PHE A 304 -1.68 -32.03 -1.45
N ASP A 305 -1.95 -32.16 -0.16
CA ASP A 305 -1.06 -32.80 0.82
C ASP A 305 0.38 -32.22 0.83
N VAL A 306 0.50 -30.89 0.57
CA VAL A 306 1.81 -30.20 0.56
C VAL A 306 2.28 -30.06 2.02
N PRO A 307 3.49 -30.56 2.36
CA PRO A 307 4.06 -30.40 3.68
C PRO A 307 4.34 -28.95 4.04
N ASP A 308 4.17 -28.58 5.31
CA ASP A 308 4.30 -27.20 5.80
C ASP A 308 5.67 -26.59 5.52
N ASP A 309 6.75 -27.38 5.55
CA ASP A 309 8.12 -26.95 5.23
C ASP A 309 8.31 -26.52 3.77
N ARG A 310 7.43 -26.94 2.86
CA ARG A 310 7.48 -26.61 1.42
C ARG A 310 6.55 -25.47 1.02
N VAL A 311 5.56 -25.13 1.82
CA VAL A 311 4.57 -24.08 1.52
C VAL A 311 5.23 -22.73 1.26
N GLY A 312 6.30 -22.41 2.00
CA GLY A 312 7.05 -21.17 1.83
C GLY A 312 7.64 -20.97 0.42
N TYR A 313 8.08 -22.04 -0.25
CA TYR A 313 8.61 -21.94 -1.61
C TYR A 313 7.52 -21.56 -2.62
N TYR A 314 6.31 -22.12 -2.50
CA TYR A 314 5.15 -21.77 -3.34
C TYR A 314 4.77 -20.30 -3.13
N PHE A 315 4.77 -19.85 -1.88
CA PHE A 315 4.45 -18.45 -1.56
C PHE A 315 5.49 -17.46 -2.11
N ALA A 316 6.77 -17.80 -2.05
CA ALA A 316 7.83 -16.96 -2.61
C ALA A 316 7.65 -16.74 -4.12
N VAL A 317 7.23 -17.79 -4.87
CA VAL A 317 6.93 -17.67 -6.31
C VAL A 317 5.77 -16.70 -6.55
N ILE A 318 4.69 -16.81 -5.76
CA ILE A 318 3.54 -15.90 -5.84
C ILE A 318 3.98 -14.46 -5.55
N CYS A 319 4.74 -14.23 -4.49
CA CYS A 319 5.24 -12.90 -4.12
C CYS A 319 6.14 -12.31 -5.21
N PHE A 320 7.00 -13.12 -5.82
CA PHE A 320 7.85 -12.67 -6.92
C PHE A 320 7.02 -12.27 -8.15
N GLY A 321 5.99 -13.05 -8.49
CA GLY A 321 5.03 -12.68 -9.55
C GLY A 321 4.33 -11.36 -9.26
N ASN A 322 3.89 -11.15 -8.03
CA ASN A 322 3.28 -9.90 -7.58
C ASN A 322 4.22 -8.68 -7.71
N PHE A 323 5.50 -8.85 -7.47
CA PHE A 323 6.50 -7.79 -7.67
C PHE A 323 6.72 -7.47 -9.15
N LEU A 324 6.77 -8.51 -9.99
CA LEU A 324 7.00 -8.32 -11.43
C LEU A 324 5.85 -7.59 -12.12
N GLY A 325 4.60 -7.75 -11.67
CA GLY A 325 3.44 -7.07 -12.24
C GLY A 325 3.62 -5.54 -12.31
N PRO A 326 3.72 -4.84 -11.17
CA PRO A 326 3.99 -3.41 -11.11
C PRO A 326 5.24 -2.97 -11.86
N LEU A 327 6.31 -3.74 -11.78
CA LEU A 327 7.58 -3.43 -12.44
C LEU A 327 7.45 -3.41 -13.97
N LEU A 328 6.80 -4.42 -14.55
CA LEU A 328 6.68 -4.57 -16.01
C LEU A 328 5.53 -3.77 -16.60
N LEU A 329 4.37 -3.75 -15.93
CA LEU A 329 3.15 -3.11 -16.44
C LEU A 329 2.99 -1.66 -15.99
N GLY A 330 3.72 -1.20 -14.98
CA GLY A 330 3.57 0.15 -14.40
C GLY A 330 3.66 1.28 -15.43
N ARG A 331 4.54 1.13 -16.45
CA ARG A 331 4.66 2.12 -17.51
C ARG A 331 3.37 2.30 -18.33
N LEU A 332 2.57 1.26 -18.46
CA LEU A 332 1.34 1.31 -19.25
C LEU A 332 0.29 2.23 -18.62
N PHE A 333 0.34 2.45 -17.31
CA PHE A 333 -0.55 3.40 -16.63
C PHE A 333 -0.33 4.85 -17.04
N ASP A 334 0.88 5.21 -17.50
CA ASP A 334 1.19 6.54 -18.01
C ASP A 334 1.00 6.64 -19.54
N THR A 335 1.09 5.53 -20.29
CA THR A 335 1.08 5.52 -21.75
C THR A 335 -0.26 5.09 -22.35
N VAL A 336 -0.91 4.06 -21.80
CA VAL A 336 -2.25 3.59 -22.19
C VAL A 336 -3.32 4.39 -21.45
N GLY A 337 -3.03 4.78 -20.22
CA GLY A 337 -3.87 5.60 -19.36
C GLY A 337 -4.36 4.87 -18.10
N ARG A 338 -4.75 5.66 -17.09
CA ARG A 338 -5.20 5.15 -15.77
C ARG A 338 -6.42 4.25 -15.89
N LYS A 339 -7.52 4.79 -16.40
CA LYS A 339 -8.80 4.10 -16.46
C LYS A 339 -8.77 2.75 -17.19
N PRO A 340 -8.23 2.61 -18.43
CA PRO A 340 -8.19 1.32 -19.12
C PRO A 340 -7.27 0.31 -18.43
N MET A 341 -6.14 0.77 -17.87
CA MET A 341 -5.22 -0.14 -17.19
C MET A 341 -5.80 -0.65 -15.86
N ILE A 342 -6.40 0.22 -15.05
CA ILE A 342 -7.02 -0.17 -13.78
C ILE A 342 -8.18 -1.14 -14.05
N ALA A 343 -9.10 -0.77 -14.93
CA ALA A 343 -10.21 -1.65 -15.31
C ALA A 343 -9.71 -3.00 -15.88
N GLY A 344 -8.69 -2.97 -16.74
CA GLY A 344 -8.06 -4.16 -17.29
C GLY A 344 -7.43 -5.06 -16.23
N CYS A 345 -6.76 -4.50 -15.24
CA CYS A 345 -6.18 -5.27 -14.14
C CYS A 345 -7.26 -5.91 -13.25
N TYR A 346 -8.30 -5.16 -12.89
CA TYR A 346 -9.38 -5.69 -12.06
C TYR A 346 -10.23 -6.75 -12.78
N LEU A 347 -10.67 -6.47 -14.00
CA LEU A 347 -11.46 -7.41 -14.80
C LEU A 347 -10.62 -8.61 -15.26
N GLY A 348 -9.39 -8.38 -15.70
CA GLY A 348 -8.48 -9.43 -16.15
C GLY A 348 -8.16 -10.41 -15.03
N SER A 349 -7.79 -9.93 -13.83
CA SER A 349 -7.54 -10.81 -12.68
C SER A 349 -8.81 -11.55 -12.24
N ALA A 350 -9.98 -10.91 -12.31
CA ALA A 350 -11.26 -11.57 -12.03
C ALA A 350 -11.55 -12.73 -13.00
N VAL A 351 -11.40 -12.51 -14.30
CA VAL A 351 -11.60 -13.56 -15.32
C VAL A 351 -10.62 -14.70 -15.12
N LEU A 352 -9.35 -14.42 -14.90
CA LEU A 352 -8.32 -15.42 -14.62
C LEU A 352 -8.62 -16.22 -13.34
N LEU A 353 -9.14 -15.57 -12.31
CA LEU A 353 -9.52 -16.25 -11.06
C LEU A 353 -10.79 -17.09 -11.23
N PHE A 354 -11.79 -16.64 -12.01
CA PHE A 354 -12.94 -17.51 -12.39
C PHE A 354 -12.49 -18.73 -13.15
N GLY A 355 -11.55 -18.59 -14.11
CA GLY A 355 -10.94 -19.73 -14.80
C GLY A 355 -10.21 -20.67 -13.84
N THR A 356 -9.46 -20.13 -12.89
CA THR A 356 -8.78 -20.91 -11.84
C THR A 356 -9.80 -21.66 -10.96
N ALA A 357 -10.90 -21.01 -10.57
CA ALA A 357 -11.98 -21.62 -9.80
C ALA A 357 -12.61 -22.81 -10.53
N TRP A 358 -12.87 -22.65 -11.83
CA TRP A 358 -13.43 -23.70 -12.67
C TRP A 358 -12.47 -24.89 -12.81
N LEU A 359 -11.19 -24.65 -13.11
CA LEU A 359 -10.18 -25.71 -13.22
C LEU A 359 -9.98 -26.43 -11.88
N PHE A 360 -10.05 -25.71 -10.76
CA PHE A 360 -9.96 -26.28 -9.42
C PHE A 360 -11.14 -27.20 -9.13
N ALA A 361 -12.37 -26.74 -9.39
CA ALA A 361 -13.59 -27.54 -9.22
C ALA A 361 -13.59 -28.80 -10.11
N ALA A 362 -13.02 -28.72 -11.31
CA ALA A 362 -12.87 -29.84 -12.23
C ALA A 362 -11.74 -30.83 -11.83
N GLY A 363 -11.00 -30.59 -10.75
CA GLY A 363 -9.91 -31.43 -10.31
C GLY A 363 -8.71 -31.47 -11.26
N GLN A 364 -8.54 -30.45 -12.12
CA GLN A 364 -7.49 -30.43 -13.15
C GLN A 364 -6.20 -29.74 -12.68
N LEU A 365 -6.16 -29.26 -11.43
CA LEU A 365 -5.01 -28.55 -10.88
C LEU A 365 -4.20 -29.45 -9.93
N SER A 366 -2.88 -29.28 -9.97
CA SER A 366 -1.95 -29.74 -8.95
C SER A 366 -1.49 -28.53 -8.09
N ALA A 367 -0.76 -28.77 -7.00
CA ALA A 367 -0.17 -27.71 -6.19
C ALA A 367 0.65 -26.71 -7.04
N VAL A 368 1.45 -27.22 -7.98
CA VAL A 368 2.30 -26.42 -8.88
C VAL A 368 1.44 -25.61 -9.86
N THR A 369 0.47 -26.21 -10.50
CA THR A 369 -0.38 -25.52 -11.49
C THR A 369 -1.33 -24.53 -10.83
N LEU A 370 -1.86 -24.81 -9.64
CA LEU A 370 -2.63 -23.84 -8.86
C LEU A 370 -1.77 -22.64 -8.49
N THR A 371 -0.53 -22.86 -8.01
CA THR A 371 0.41 -21.79 -7.70
C THR A 371 0.74 -20.94 -8.93
N ALA A 372 0.93 -21.57 -10.09
CA ALA A 372 1.12 -20.85 -11.35
C ALA A 372 -0.10 -19.99 -11.71
N CYS A 373 -1.32 -20.53 -11.57
CA CYS A 373 -2.55 -19.76 -11.78
C CYS A 373 -2.62 -18.56 -10.82
N TRP A 374 -2.40 -18.76 -9.52
CA TRP A 374 -2.38 -17.66 -8.55
C TRP A 374 -1.30 -16.62 -8.86
N THR A 375 -0.11 -17.07 -9.28
CA THR A 375 0.97 -16.16 -9.67
C THR A 375 0.54 -15.27 -10.83
N VAL A 376 -0.12 -15.81 -11.85
CA VAL A 376 -0.61 -15.02 -12.99
C VAL A 376 -1.76 -14.08 -12.58
N VAL A 377 -2.73 -14.60 -11.80
CA VAL A 377 -3.84 -13.77 -11.27
C VAL A 377 -3.30 -12.60 -10.47
N LEU A 378 -2.40 -12.87 -9.53
CA LEU A 378 -1.88 -11.87 -8.61
C LEU A 378 -0.83 -10.96 -9.27
N PHE A 379 -0.11 -11.41 -10.29
CA PHE A 379 0.72 -10.56 -11.16
C PHE A 379 -0.10 -9.40 -11.76
N VAL A 380 -1.29 -9.69 -12.28
CA VAL A 380 -2.18 -8.67 -12.84
C VAL A 380 -2.85 -7.86 -11.71
N ALA A 381 -3.33 -8.53 -10.67
CA ALA A 381 -4.02 -7.91 -9.55
C ALA A 381 -3.13 -6.94 -8.76
N SER A 382 -1.82 -7.20 -8.66
CA SER A 382 -0.88 -6.32 -7.93
C SER A 382 -0.78 -4.93 -8.54
N CYS A 383 -0.89 -4.82 -9.87
CA CYS A 383 -0.99 -3.52 -10.53
C CYS A 383 -2.28 -2.80 -10.14
N GLY A 384 -3.40 -3.52 -10.08
CA GLY A 384 -4.69 -2.98 -9.64
C GLY A 384 -4.68 -2.53 -8.17
N ALA A 385 -4.06 -3.32 -7.29
CA ALA A 385 -3.91 -2.99 -5.88
C ALA A 385 -3.09 -1.71 -5.67
N SER A 386 -1.94 -1.59 -6.33
CA SER A 386 -1.14 -0.37 -6.33
C SER A 386 -1.93 0.82 -6.91
N ALA A 387 -2.68 0.58 -7.99
CA ALA A 387 -3.48 1.62 -8.64
C ALA A 387 -4.66 2.12 -7.79
N ALA A 388 -5.13 1.38 -6.80
CA ALA A 388 -6.14 1.88 -5.86
C ALA A 388 -5.61 3.07 -5.06
N TYR A 389 -4.36 3.01 -4.58
CA TYR A 389 -3.69 4.12 -3.91
C TYR A 389 -3.48 5.30 -4.87
N LEU A 390 -2.89 5.04 -6.03
CA LEU A 390 -2.67 6.04 -7.08
C LEU A 390 -3.98 6.76 -7.45
N THR A 391 -5.06 6.02 -7.65
CA THR A 391 -6.35 6.62 -8.02
C THR A 391 -6.86 7.56 -6.94
N VAL A 392 -6.91 7.11 -5.69
CA VAL A 392 -7.44 7.93 -4.59
C VAL A 392 -6.56 9.15 -4.35
N SER A 393 -5.24 9.01 -4.45
CA SER A 393 -4.30 10.13 -4.28
C SER A 393 -4.41 11.18 -5.39
N GLU A 394 -4.72 10.79 -6.64
CA GLU A 394 -4.88 11.73 -7.76
C GLU A 394 -6.26 12.40 -7.81
N ILE A 395 -7.35 11.71 -7.42
CA ILE A 395 -8.73 12.19 -7.66
C ILE A 395 -9.32 13.03 -6.52
N PHE A 396 -8.63 13.14 -5.37
CA PHE A 396 -9.08 13.97 -4.26
C PHE A 396 -8.22 15.24 -4.11
N PRO A 397 -8.83 16.36 -3.66
CA PRO A 397 -8.10 17.61 -3.41
C PRO A 397 -6.92 17.41 -2.46
N MET A 398 -5.86 18.19 -2.66
CA MET A 398 -4.62 18.03 -1.90
C MET A 398 -4.79 18.19 -0.39
N GLU A 399 -5.77 18.98 0.04
CA GLU A 399 -6.07 19.22 1.47
C GLU A 399 -6.74 18.03 2.15
N THR A 400 -7.33 17.11 1.39
CA THR A 400 -8.05 15.93 1.91
C THR A 400 -7.43 14.62 1.47
N ARG A 401 -6.34 14.66 0.70
CA ARG A 401 -5.75 13.50 0.01
C ARG A 401 -5.32 12.41 0.96
N ALA A 402 -4.45 12.75 1.94
CA ALA A 402 -3.95 11.76 2.89
C ALA A 402 -5.09 11.13 3.71
N MET A 403 -6.08 11.92 4.10
CA MET A 403 -7.25 11.41 4.80
C MET A 403 -8.15 10.55 3.92
N ALA A 404 -8.31 10.87 2.63
CA ALA A 404 -9.07 10.05 1.70
C ALA A 404 -8.40 8.67 1.50
N ILE A 405 -7.08 8.64 1.28
CA ILE A 405 -6.30 7.40 1.21
C ILE A 405 -6.51 6.59 2.49
N ALA A 406 -6.32 7.22 3.66
CA ALA A 406 -6.47 6.58 4.96
C ALA A 406 -7.86 5.99 5.17
N PHE A 407 -8.90 6.70 4.78
CA PHE A 407 -10.30 6.28 4.92
C PHE A 407 -10.62 5.05 4.06
N PHE A 408 -10.29 5.09 2.77
CA PHE A 408 -10.56 3.96 1.88
C PHE A 408 -9.68 2.75 2.19
N TYR A 409 -8.43 2.98 2.58
CA TYR A 409 -7.57 1.93 3.09
C TYR A 409 -8.15 1.26 4.34
N ALA A 410 -8.57 2.04 5.35
CA ALA A 410 -9.11 1.49 6.58
C ALA A 410 -10.38 0.66 6.33
N ILE A 411 -11.33 1.16 5.53
CA ILE A 411 -12.56 0.42 5.22
C ILE A 411 -12.26 -0.82 4.36
N GLY A 412 -11.44 -0.66 3.32
CA GLY A 412 -11.08 -1.76 2.43
C GLY A 412 -10.33 -2.87 3.15
N THR A 413 -9.33 -2.50 3.97
CA THR A 413 -8.55 -3.45 4.75
C THR A 413 -9.39 -4.13 5.84
N PHE A 414 -10.27 -3.39 6.52
CA PHE A 414 -11.19 -3.99 7.48
C PHE A 414 -12.16 -4.98 6.81
N ALA A 415 -12.84 -4.55 5.76
CA ALA A 415 -13.79 -5.39 5.02
C ALA A 415 -13.10 -6.60 4.36
N GLY A 416 -12.02 -6.38 3.62
CA GLY A 416 -11.31 -7.43 2.92
C GLY A 416 -10.46 -8.29 3.82
N GLY A 417 -9.79 -7.70 4.83
CA GLY A 417 -8.93 -8.40 5.78
C GLY A 417 -9.67 -9.24 6.80
N VAL A 418 -10.96 -8.98 7.02
CA VAL A 418 -11.81 -9.78 7.90
C VAL A 418 -12.71 -10.72 7.10
N ALA A 419 -13.48 -10.19 6.15
CA ALA A 419 -14.45 -10.98 5.40
C ALA A 419 -13.78 -11.98 4.43
N GLY A 420 -12.70 -11.57 3.76
CA GLY A 420 -11.98 -12.45 2.83
C GLY A 420 -11.51 -13.74 3.49
N PRO A 421 -10.60 -13.68 4.48
CA PRO A 421 -10.11 -14.87 5.19
C PRO A 421 -11.21 -15.71 5.81
N LEU A 422 -12.24 -15.10 6.43
CA LEU A 422 -13.34 -15.83 7.05
C LEU A 422 -14.17 -16.63 6.03
N VAL A 423 -14.51 -16.03 4.90
CA VAL A 423 -15.26 -16.70 3.82
C VAL A 423 -14.45 -17.86 3.25
N PHE A 424 -13.17 -17.61 2.94
CA PHE A 424 -12.29 -18.64 2.40
C PHE A 424 -12.04 -19.77 3.38
N SER A 425 -11.70 -19.45 4.63
CA SER A 425 -11.46 -20.46 5.67
C SER A 425 -12.67 -21.36 5.88
N LYS A 426 -13.88 -20.80 5.97
CA LYS A 426 -15.11 -21.59 6.09
C LYS A 426 -15.36 -22.50 4.89
N LEU A 427 -15.17 -21.98 3.69
CA LEU A 427 -15.46 -22.75 2.45
C LEU A 427 -14.37 -23.76 2.13
N SER A 428 -13.12 -23.55 2.57
CA SER A 428 -12.02 -24.47 2.30
C SER A 428 -11.69 -25.40 3.47
N ALA A 429 -12.38 -25.28 4.62
CA ALA A 429 -12.09 -26.06 5.82
C ALA A 429 -12.22 -27.58 5.63
N ASP A 430 -13.23 -28.00 4.87
CA ASP A 430 -13.52 -29.42 4.65
C ASP A 430 -12.69 -30.05 3.51
N GLY A 431 -11.89 -29.26 2.80
CA GLY A 431 -11.16 -29.70 1.62
C GLY A 431 -12.05 -30.00 0.38
N ASP A 432 -13.32 -29.61 0.40
CA ASP A 432 -14.25 -29.79 -0.70
C ASP A 432 -13.86 -28.86 -1.89
N PRO A 433 -13.52 -29.43 -3.07
CA PRO A 433 -13.12 -28.65 -4.22
C PRO A 433 -14.18 -27.66 -4.70
N GLY A 434 -15.47 -28.03 -4.62
CA GLY A 434 -16.58 -27.18 -5.04
C GLY A 434 -16.74 -25.95 -4.13
N LYS A 435 -16.65 -26.14 -2.81
CA LYS A 435 -16.70 -25.04 -1.84
C LYS A 435 -15.48 -24.12 -1.96
N THR A 436 -14.29 -24.69 -2.14
CA THR A 436 -13.06 -23.89 -2.34
C THR A 436 -13.12 -23.09 -3.65
N ALA A 437 -13.62 -23.70 -4.72
CA ALA A 437 -13.87 -23.00 -5.99
C ALA A 437 -14.91 -21.88 -5.85
N LEU A 438 -15.96 -22.07 -5.04
CA LEU A 438 -16.91 -21.00 -4.72
C LEU A 438 -16.23 -19.84 -4.00
N ALA A 439 -15.29 -20.10 -3.08
CA ALA A 439 -14.50 -19.05 -2.43
C ALA A 439 -13.70 -18.23 -3.45
N PHE A 440 -13.03 -18.89 -4.42
CA PHE A 440 -12.34 -18.18 -5.51
C PHE A 440 -13.32 -17.37 -6.37
N ALA A 441 -14.48 -17.91 -6.68
CA ALA A 441 -15.52 -17.21 -7.45
C ALA A 441 -16.05 -15.96 -6.74
N ILE A 442 -16.21 -16.00 -5.41
CA ILE A 442 -16.58 -14.82 -4.61
C ILE A 442 -15.48 -13.75 -4.70
N GLY A 443 -14.21 -14.13 -4.54
CA GLY A 443 -13.08 -13.22 -4.72
C GLY A 443 -13.03 -12.61 -6.12
N ALA A 444 -13.25 -13.43 -7.15
CA ALA A 444 -13.31 -12.96 -8.53
C ALA A 444 -14.48 -11.98 -8.76
N ALA A 445 -15.65 -12.26 -8.17
CA ALA A 445 -16.83 -11.40 -8.29
C ALA A 445 -16.60 -10.01 -7.64
N THR A 446 -15.91 -9.93 -6.50
CA THR A 446 -15.59 -8.65 -5.86
C THR A 446 -14.63 -7.82 -6.73
N MET A 447 -13.61 -8.44 -7.32
CA MET A 447 -12.71 -7.79 -8.26
C MET A 447 -13.44 -7.36 -9.55
N PHE A 448 -14.30 -8.21 -10.07
CA PHE A 448 -15.10 -7.93 -11.26
C PHE A 448 -16.01 -6.71 -11.04
N ALA A 449 -16.71 -6.68 -9.90
CA ALA A 449 -17.56 -5.55 -9.52
C ALA A 449 -16.75 -4.24 -9.41
N ALA A 450 -15.58 -4.28 -8.78
CA ALA A 450 -14.69 -3.12 -8.70
C ALA A 450 -14.21 -2.66 -10.09
N GLY A 451 -13.88 -3.58 -10.99
CA GLY A 451 -13.53 -3.27 -12.38
C GLY A 451 -14.66 -2.60 -13.16
N LEU A 452 -15.91 -3.04 -12.95
CA LEU A 452 -17.09 -2.37 -13.53
C LEU A 452 -17.30 -0.96 -13.00
N VAL A 453 -17.09 -0.76 -11.69
CA VAL A 453 -17.14 0.58 -11.08
C VAL A 453 -16.06 1.49 -11.66
N GLU A 454 -14.85 0.95 -11.90
CA GLU A 454 -13.78 1.69 -12.59
C GLU A 454 -14.18 2.06 -14.03
N LEU A 455 -14.78 1.15 -14.78
CA LEU A 455 -15.28 1.48 -16.13
C LEU A 455 -16.35 2.58 -16.11
N ALA A 456 -17.21 2.60 -15.08
CA ALA A 456 -18.27 3.59 -14.96
C ALA A 456 -17.74 4.96 -14.47
N TYR A 457 -16.93 4.97 -13.41
CA TYR A 457 -16.56 6.19 -12.68
C TYR A 457 -15.07 6.53 -12.75
N GLY A 458 -14.23 5.70 -13.37
CA GLY A 458 -12.80 5.92 -13.50
C GLY A 458 -12.45 7.25 -14.16
N VAL A 459 -11.43 7.90 -13.62
CA VAL A 459 -10.97 9.22 -14.05
C VAL A 459 -9.69 9.06 -14.91
N ARG A 460 -9.64 9.78 -16.02
CA ARG A 460 -8.42 9.86 -16.84
C ARG A 460 -7.50 10.91 -16.24
N ALA A 461 -6.50 10.46 -15.50
CA ALA A 461 -5.59 11.33 -14.75
C ALA A 461 -4.17 11.37 -15.35
N GLU A 462 -3.89 10.54 -16.36
CA GLU A 462 -2.58 10.43 -16.99
C GLU A 462 -2.10 11.76 -17.57
N GLY A 463 -0.87 12.17 -17.22
CA GLY A 463 -0.22 13.37 -17.74
C GLY A 463 -0.84 14.70 -17.32
N ARG A 464 -1.85 14.69 -16.42
CA ARG A 464 -2.50 15.90 -15.91
C ARG A 464 -1.92 16.34 -14.57
N SER A 465 -2.02 17.64 -14.28
CA SER A 465 -1.66 18.13 -12.94
C SER A 465 -2.70 17.65 -11.91
N LEU A 466 -2.29 17.53 -10.65
CA LEU A 466 -3.20 17.13 -9.57
C LEU A 466 -4.31 18.16 -9.37
N GLU A 467 -3.97 19.42 -9.56
CA GLU A 467 -4.85 20.58 -9.40
C GLU A 467 -5.93 20.62 -10.49
N ASP A 468 -5.61 20.13 -11.72
CA ASP A 468 -6.57 20.00 -12.82
C ASP A 468 -7.53 18.81 -12.63
N ILE A 469 -7.09 17.74 -11.96
CA ILE A 469 -7.91 16.56 -11.70
C ILE A 469 -8.87 16.82 -10.54
N ALA A 470 -8.34 17.40 -9.48
CA ALA A 470 -9.08 17.73 -8.25
C ALA A 470 -8.67 19.13 -7.78
N THR A 471 -9.50 20.11 -8.15
CA THR A 471 -9.27 21.50 -7.76
C THR A 471 -9.13 21.61 -6.25
N PRO A 472 -8.08 22.27 -5.74
CA PRO A 472 -7.92 22.50 -4.30
C PRO A 472 -9.18 23.13 -3.70
N LEU A 473 -9.58 22.71 -2.52
CA LEU A 473 -10.74 23.29 -1.81
C LEU A 473 -10.52 24.76 -1.47
N SER A 474 -9.27 25.15 -1.40
CA SER A 474 -8.79 26.51 -1.15
C SER A 474 -8.64 27.34 -2.42
N ALA A 475 -8.85 26.76 -3.62
CA ALA A 475 -8.77 27.53 -4.86
C ALA A 475 -9.92 28.56 -4.94
N THR A 476 -9.57 29.82 -5.14
CA THR A 476 -10.55 30.84 -5.45
C THR A 476 -11.05 30.59 -6.88
N SER A 477 -12.37 30.42 -7.05
CA SER A 477 -12.96 30.20 -8.38
C SER A 477 -12.55 31.37 -9.28
N LYS A 478 -11.76 31.10 -10.31
CA LYS A 478 -11.76 32.01 -11.47
C LYS A 478 -13.18 32.00 -11.99
N SER A 479 -13.88 33.11 -11.79
CA SER A 479 -15.12 33.39 -12.52
C SER A 479 -14.85 33.06 -14.00
N SER A 480 -15.62 32.15 -14.56
CA SER A 480 -15.71 31.92 -15.99
C SER A 480 -15.98 33.29 -16.66
N VAL A 481 -14.92 33.90 -17.15
CA VAL A 481 -15.06 34.99 -18.11
C VAL A 481 -14.94 34.33 -19.46
N THR A 482 -16.12 34.13 -20.04
CA THR A 482 -16.50 33.93 -21.47
C THR A 482 -15.56 33.16 -22.37
#